data_ec50b6d80acaceb841fb1027de3e8e42
#
_entry.id   ec50b6d80acaceb841fb1027de3e8e42
#
_cell.length_a   1.000
_cell.length_b   1.000
_cell.length_c   1.000
_cell.angle_alpha   90.00
_cell.angle_beta   90.00
_cell.angle_gamma   90.00
#
_symmetry.space_group_name_H-M   'P 1'
#
loop_
_entity.id
_entity.type
_entity.pdbx_description
1 polymer ?
#
loop_
_entity_poly.entity_id
_entity_poly.type
_entity_poly.pdbx_seq_one_letter_code
_entity_poly.pdbx_strand_id
1 'polypeptide(L)'
;LTIVHNRSGSNLPRGIAATLLETIDWSGTVHRDLGIFEVDEFALPEIAQALRPRLLVLLNLFRDQLDRYGELETIVRVWERALDSLPLETLLVVDADDPILAALTERFADRRWTFGLADPRIALPALPHAADWRSCPRCGAPLAYEQVFLGHLGAYRCTACPFARPPLTVAGRCVRTEHGLLAVEAVSDERELVLQSQLTGVYNAYNVLAAATASLALGLAPEQLAAGLAGVTAAFGRQERVELAGRTVTLLLVKNPTGFNEAIRLIAGAAQPQPVLILINDLDADGRDVSWLWDVDLEPLQALSAPVSTGGIRSAEMALRLAYAGIAPAHQFAGVATALDRWVETLPPGSGGWVLATYTALLELRRELARRGLAREFWRQ
;
A
#
# COMPACT_ATOMS: atom_id res chain seq x y z
N LEU A 1 2.35 25.87 7.01
CA LEU A 1 3.50 25.38 6.23
C LEU A 1 3.13 25.29 4.77
N THR A 2 4.00 25.81 3.89
CA THR A 2 3.91 25.61 2.44
C THR A 2 4.69 24.36 2.06
N ILE A 3 4.06 23.44 1.29
CA ILE A 3 4.64 22.14 1.00
C ILE A 3 4.87 22.00 -0.51
N VAL A 4 5.98 21.39 -0.88
CA VAL A 4 6.22 20.86 -2.23
C VAL A 4 6.21 19.33 -2.18
N HIS A 5 5.51 18.70 -3.13
CA HIS A 5 5.44 17.23 -3.25
C HIS A 5 5.13 16.82 -4.70
N ASN A 6 5.51 15.62 -5.09
CA ASN A 6 5.31 15.08 -6.44
C ASN A 6 3.87 14.58 -6.66
N ARG A 7 2.93 15.51 -6.85
CA ARG A 7 1.48 15.26 -6.97
C ARG A 7 1.09 14.26 -8.06
N SER A 8 1.85 14.24 -9.15
CA SER A 8 1.55 13.36 -10.30
C SER A 8 1.94 11.89 -10.08
N GLY A 9 2.43 11.51 -8.88
CA GLY A 9 2.96 10.17 -8.63
C GLY A 9 4.26 9.87 -9.38
N SER A 10 4.92 10.90 -9.94
CA SER A 10 6.20 10.74 -10.65
C SER A 10 7.33 10.67 -9.62
N ASN A 11 7.66 9.44 -9.19
CA ASN A 11 8.58 9.11 -8.10
C ASN A 11 10.04 8.85 -8.55
N LEU A 12 10.34 9.07 -9.83
CA LEU A 12 11.69 8.98 -10.41
C LEU A 12 12.40 10.34 -10.39
N PRO A 13 13.75 10.39 -10.53
CA PRO A 13 14.52 11.63 -10.45
C PRO A 13 13.98 12.77 -11.32
N ARG A 14 13.54 12.46 -12.55
CA ARG A 14 12.96 13.46 -13.46
C ARG A 14 11.67 14.08 -12.94
N GLY A 15 10.81 13.27 -12.30
CA GLY A 15 9.55 13.76 -11.74
C GLY A 15 9.77 14.65 -10.53
N ILE A 16 10.71 14.29 -9.66
CA ILE A 16 11.11 15.11 -8.52
C ILE A 16 11.75 16.41 -8.98
N ALA A 17 12.65 16.36 -9.96
CA ALA A 17 13.25 17.57 -10.55
C ALA A 17 12.19 18.49 -11.17
N ALA A 18 11.24 17.94 -11.93
CA ALA A 18 10.14 18.73 -12.50
C ALA A 18 9.30 19.41 -11.41
N THR A 19 8.96 18.67 -10.35
CA THR A 19 8.23 19.22 -9.19
C THR A 19 8.99 20.36 -8.50
N LEU A 20 10.30 20.23 -8.34
CA LEU A 20 11.13 21.31 -7.77
C LEU A 20 11.17 22.51 -8.69
N LEU A 21 11.33 22.31 -10.01
CA LEU A 21 11.36 23.38 -11.00
C LEU A 21 10.08 24.24 -11.00
N GLU A 22 8.94 23.68 -10.69
CA GLU A 22 7.67 24.42 -10.54
C GLU A 22 7.66 25.37 -9.33
N THR A 23 8.59 25.21 -8.41
CA THR A 23 8.63 25.94 -7.12
C THR A 23 9.86 26.83 -6.93
N ILE A 24 10.81 26.78 -7.89
CA ILE A 24 12.05 27.59 -7.88
C ILE A 24 11.76 28.96 -8.49
N ASP A 25 12.32 30.01 -7.89
CA ASP A 25 12.37 31.33 -8.50
C ASP A 25 13.56 31.47 -9.49
N TRP A 26 13.69 32.64 -10.09
CA TRP A 26 14.76 32.94 -11.03
C TRP A 26 16.17 32.89 -10.40
N SER A 27 16.28 32.94 -9.06
CA SER A 27 17.56 32.79 -8.34
C SER A 27 17.91 31.33 -8.07
N GLY A 28 17.02 30.36 -8.37
CA GLY A 28 17.20 28.95 -8.09
C GLY A 28 16.78 28.58 -6.65
N THR A 29 16.07 29.47 -5.94
CA THR A 29 15.65 29.25 -4.56
C THR A 29 14.26 28.63 -4.50
N VAL A 30 14.10 27.58 -3.68
CA VAL A 30 12.80 26.94 -3.38
C VAL A 30 12.15 27.67 -2.21
N HIS A 31 11.04 28.37 -2.45
CA HIS A 31 10.28 29.07 -1.40
C HIS A 31 9.20 28.17 -0.82
N ARG A 32 9.59 27.12 -0.14
CA ARG A 32 8.69 26.19 0.56
C ARG A 32 9.27 25.81 1.93
N ASP A 33 8.39 25.60 2.90
CA ASP A 33 8.79 25.24 4.26
C ASP A 33 9.21 23.78 4.36
N LEU A 34 8.60 22.89 3.53
CA LEU A 34 8.81 21.44 3.57
C LEU A 34 8.69 20.83 2.18
N GLY A 35 9.60 19.91 1.85
CA GLY A 35 9.51 19.00 0.72
C GLY A 35 9.14 17.58 1.20
N ILE A 36 8.11 16.99 0.60
CA ILE A 36 7.71 15.60 0.83
C ILE A 36 7.66 14.88 -0.51
N PHE A 37 8.53 13.89 -0.70
CA PHE A 37 8.65 13.18 -1.97
C PHE A 37 8.42 11.68 -1.78
N GLU A 38 7.53 11.11 -2.59
CA GLU A 38 7.48 9.68 -2.85
C GLU A 38 8.63 9.33 -3.79
N VAL A 39 9.41 8.31 -3.45
CA VAL A 39 10.62 7.92 -4.17
C VAL A 39 10.56 6.43 -4.52
N ASP A 40 10.83 6.12 -5.79
CA ASP A 40 10.97 4.74 -6.27
C ASP A 40 12.15 4.04 -5.58
N GLU A 41 12.02 2.75 -5.32
CA GLU A 41 12.99 1.94 -4.56
C GLU A 41 14.40 1.99 -5.14
N PHE A 42 14.53 1.98 -6.47
CA PHE A 42 15.83 2.02 -7.16
C PHE A 42 16.38 3.44 -7.31
N ALA A 43 15.51 4.45 -7.28
CA ALA A 43 15.90 5.86 -7.35
C ALA A 43 16.38 6.42 -6.00
N LEU A 44 16.12 5.70 -4.89
CA LEU A 44 16.43 6.17 -3.55
C LEU A 44 17.89 6.64 -3.36
N PRO A 45 18.95 5.91 -3.80
CA PRO A 45 20.33 6.36 -3.58
C PRO A 45 20.63 7.70 -4.25
N GLU A 46 20.22 7.88 -5.51
CA GLU A 46 20.43 9.12 -6.27
C GLU A 46 19.71 10.30 -5.63
N ILE A 47 18.45 10.11 -5.29
CA ILE A 47 17.61 11.17 -4.72
C ILE A 47 18.04 11.50 -3.29
N ALA A 48 18.37 10.52 -2.46
CA ALA A 48 18.86 10.73 -1.10
C ALA A 48 20.19 11.52 -1.10
N GLN A 49 21.10 11.21 -2.03
CA GLN A 49 22.35 11.94 -2.19
C GLN A 49 22.11 13.38 -2.63
N ALA A 50 21.19 13.59 -3.59
CA ALA A 50 20.90 14.92 -4.14
C ALA A 50 20.16 15.82 -3.15
N LEU A 51 19.14 15.30 -2.46
CA LEU A 51 18.27 16.09 -1.58
C LEU A 51 18.74 16.15 -0.13
N ARG A 52 19.59 15.20 0.31
CA ARG A 52 20.09 15.13 1.70
C ARG A 52 18.95 15.28 2.72
N PRO A 53 18.00 14.34 2.78
CA PRO A 53 16.76 14.51 3.52
C PRO A 53 17.00 14.64 5.02
N ARG A 54 16.19 15.48 5.70
CA ARG A 54 16.16 15.54 7.17
C ARG A 54 15.54 14.30 7.79
N LEU A 55 14.61 13.66 7.06
CA LEU A 55 13.88 12.50 7.48
C LEU A 55 13.63 11.58 6.30
N LEU A 56 13.89 10.29 6.45
CA LEU A 56 13.59 9.24 5.50
C LEU A 56 12.58 8.28 6.15
N VAL A 57 11.47 8.01 5.43
CA VAL A 57 10.45 7.05 5.86
C VAL A 57 10.59 5.77 5.03
N LEU A 58 10.78 4.63 5.70
CA LEU A 58 10.81 3.30 5.12
C LEU A 58 9.52 2.57 5.54
N LEU A 59 8.61 2.35 4.58
CA LEU A 59 7.27 1.85 4.86
C LEU A 59 7.24 0.32 4.98
N ASN A 60 7.60 -0.39 3.92
CA ASN A 60 7.63 -1.85 3.86
C ASN A 60 8.34 -2.27 2.57
N LEU A 61 8.72 -3.54 2.49
CA LEU A 61 9.37 -4.11 1.32
C LEU A 61 8.68 -5.41 0.93
N PHE A 62 7.78 -5.34 -0.04
CA PHE A 62 7.09 -6.47 -0.64
C PHE A 62 7.56 -6.73 -2.07
N ARG A 63 7.41 -7.97 -2.54
CA ARG A 63 7.58 -8.28 -3.97
C ARG A 63 6.66 -7.42 -4.81
N ASP A 64 7.22 -6.77 -5.82
CA ASP A 64 6.48 -6.00 -6.79
C ASP A 64 7.16 -6.14 -8.15
N GLN A 65 6.42 -6.60 -9.16
CA GLN A 65 6.89 -6.71 -10.55
C GLN A 65 8.31 -7.32 -10.65
N LEU A 66 8.48 -8.62 -10.28
CA LEU A 66 9.78 -9.32 -10.27
C LEU A 66 10.53 -9.23 -11.59
N ASP A 67 9.81 -9.20 -12.72
CA ASP A 67 10.37 -9.01 -14.06
C ASP A 67 10.99 -7.63 -14.28
N ARG A 68 10.59 -6.61 -13.49
CA ARG A 68 11.13 -5.25 -13.55
C ARG A 68 12.22 -4.98 -12.52
N TYR A 69 12.02 -5.45 -11.29
CA TYR A 69 12.88 -5.11 -10.16
C TYR A 69 13.78 -6.28 -9.69
N GLY A 70 13.53 -7.49 -10.17
CA GLY A 70 14.25 -8.67 -9.73
C GLY A 70 13.89 -9.07 -8.29
N GLU A 71 14.79 -9.80 -7.66
CA GLU A 71 14.59 -10.30 -6.30
C GLU A 71 14.71 -9.19 -5.25
N LEU A 72 13.99 -9.33 -4.13
CA LEU A 72 13.99 -8.38 -3.01
C LEU A 72 15.38 -8.06 -2.49
N GLU A 73 16.30 -9.03 -2.51
CA GLU A 73 17.69 -8.85 -2.10
C GLU A 73 18.44 -7.80 -2.93
N THR A 74 18.01 -7.57 -4.17
CA THR A 74 18.58 -6.50 -5.00
C THR A 74 18.18 -5.14 -4.47
N ILE A 75 16.91 -4.97 -4.11
CA ILE A 75 16.40 -3.73 -3.49
C ILE A 75 17.09 -3.50 -2.15
N VAL A 76 17.22 -4.54 -1.32
CA VAL A 76 17.92 -4.48 -0.02
C VAL A 76 19.32 -3.90 -0.20
N ARG A 77 20.13 -4.43 -1.15
CA ARG A 77 21.48 -3.93 -1.45
C ARG A 77 21.51 -2.49 -1.95
N VAL A 78 20.48 -2.08 -2.70
CA VAL A 78 20.34 -0.69 -3.16
C VAL A 78 20.07 0.23 -1.97
N TRP A 79 19.19 -0.18 -1.06
CA TRP A 79 18.85 0.60 0.12
C TRP A 79 19.98 0.65 1.15
N GLU A 80 20.74 -0.43 1.33
CA GLU A 80 21.96 -0.41 2.18
C GLU A 80 22.90 0.72 1.76
N ARG A 81 23.19 0.83 0.44
CA ARG A 81 24.04 1.89 -0.10
C ARG A 81 23.45 3.29 0.10
N ALA A 82 22.13 3.42 -0.06
CA ALA A 82 21.44 4.68 0.19
C ALA A 82 21.57 5.10 1.65
N LEU A 83 21.32 4.19 2.58
CA LEU A 83 21.43 4.44 4.02
C LEU A 83 22.85 4.79 4.47
N ASP A 84 23.88 4.17 3.85
CA ASP A 84 25.28 4.49 4.09
C ASP A 84 25.68 5.91 3.69
N SER A 85 25.00 6.45 2.67
CA SER A 85 25.27 7.79 2.12
C SER A 85 24.50 8.92 2.81
N LEU A 86 23.57 8.59 3.72
CA LEU A 86 22.75 9.59 4.39
C LEU A 86 23.57 10.48 5.32
N PRO A 87 23.23 11.77 5.44
CA PRO A 87 23.75 12.65 6.48
C PRO A 87 23.56 12.04 7.88
N LEU A 88 24.51 12.29 8.80
CA LEU A 88 24.44 11.77 10.16
C LEU A 88 23.20 12.27 10.91
N GLU A 89 22.72 13.46 10.58
CA GLU A 89 21.55 14.11 11.17
C GLU A 89 20.21 13.63 10.60
N THR A 90 20.20 12.82 9.52
CA THR A 90 18.96 12.29 8.92
C THR A 90 18.27 11.33 9.90
N LEU A 91 17.04 11.65 10.27
CA LEU A 91 16.19 10.77 11.07
C LEU A 91 15.59 9.66 10.18
N LEU A 92 15.46 8.46 10.72
CA LEU A 92 14.82 7.34 10.07
C LEU A 92 13.48 7.04 10.75
N VAL A 93 12.42 6.94 9.97
CA VAL A 93 11.11 6.42 10.41
C VAL A 93 10.90 5.08 9.70
N VAL A 94 10.73 4.02 10.47
CA VAL A 94 10.85 2.65 9.97
C VAL A 94 9.71 1.79 10.47
N ASP A 95 9.09 1.02 9.56
CA ASP A 95 8.18 -0.05 9.93
C ASP A 95 8.98 -1.17 10.63
N ALA A 96 8.77 -1.31 11.93
CA ALA A 96 9.43 -2.32 12.74
C ALA A 96 8.85 -3.73 12.52
N ASP A 97 7.65 -3.81 11.98
CA ASP A 97 6.99 -5.07 11.68
C ASP A 97 7.58 -5.77 10.44
N ASP A 98 8.36 -5.02 9.63
CA ASP A 98 9.13 -5.58 8.52
C ASP A 98 10.54 -6.02 8.99
N PRO A 99 10.83 -7.34 8.99
CA PRO A 99 12.12 -7.85 9.48
C PRO A 99 13.32 -7.37 8.65
N ILE A 100 13.13 -7.11 7.35
CA ILE A 100 14.19 -6.58 6.48
C ILE A 100 14.55 -5.16 6.90
N LEU A 101 13.53 -4.30 7.03
CA LEU A 101 13.75 -2.90 7.40
C LEU A 101 14.33 -2.77 8.81
N ALA A 102 13.88 -3.62 9.74
CA ALA A 102 14.42 -3.67 11.08
C ALA A 102 15.92 -4.02 11.07
N ALA A 103 16.33 -5.01 10.27
CA ALA A 103 17.73 -5.41 10.12
C ALA A 103 18.58 -4.34 9.44
N LEU A 104 18.10 -3.79 8.31
CA LEU A 104 18.78 -2.74 7.54
C LEU A 104 19.08 -1.49 8.39
N THR A 105 18.19 -1.17 9.32
CA THR A 105 18.24 0.08 10.08
C THR A 105 18.74 -0.11 11.52
N GLU A 106 19.14 -1.30 11.90
CA GLU A 106 19.57 -1.59 13.28
C GLU A 106 20.74 -0.74 13.75
N ARG A 107 21.73 -0.53 12.89
CA ARG A 107 22.91 0.30 13.19
C ARG A 107 22.62 1.80 13.36
N PHE A 108 21.40 2.23 13.08
CA PHE A 108 20.92 3.61 13.23
C PHE A 108 19.95 3.77 14.41
N ALA A 109 20.03 2.91 15.41
CA ALA A 109 19.09 2.87 16.54
C ALA A 109 18.98 4.21 17.30
N ASP A 110 20.05 5.00 17.35
CA ASP A 110 20.12 6.32 17.98
C ASP A 110 19.31 7.41 17.28
N ARG A 111 19.03 7.24 16.00
CA ARG A 111 18.28 8.19 15.16
C ARG A 111 17.10 7.55 14.41
N ARG A 112 16.64 6.39 14.90
CA ARG A 112 15.56 5.62 14.33
C ARG A 112 14.30 5.69 15.18
N TRP A 113 13.21 6.14 14.57
CA TRP A 113 11.86 6.06 15.08
C TRP A 113 11.16 4.87 14.44
N THR A 114 10.52 4.03 15.23
CA THR A 114 9.88 2.80 14.78
C THR A 114 8.37 2.88 14.94
N PHE A 115 7.64 2.35 13.98
CA PHE A 115 6.20 2.16 14.11
C PHE A 115 5.82 0.72 13.79
N GLY A 116 4.63 0.32 14.19
CA GLY A 116 4.07 -1.01 13.91
C GLY A 116 2.75 -1.22 14.63
N LEU A 117 2.13 -2.37 14.38
CA LEU A 117 0.86 -2.75 14.99
C LEU A 117 1.09 -3.64 16.23
N ALA A 118 0.18 -3.50 17.19
CA ALA A 118 0.18 -4.27 18.43
C ALA A 118 -1.26 -4.63 18.86
N ASP A 119 -2.16 -4.81 17.89
CA ASP A 119 -3.56 -5.17 18.10
C ASP A 119 -3.81 -6.64 17.75
N PRO A 120 -3.93 -7.56 18.73
CA PRO A 120 -4.12 -8.98 18.46
C PRO A 120 -5.46 -9.30 17.76
N ARG A 121 -6.44 -8.40 17.80
CA ARG A 121 -7.77 -8.62 17.21
C ARG A 121 -7.77 -8.61 15.69
N ILE A 122 -6.80 -7.93 15.09
CA ILE A 122 -6.64 -7.84 13.63
C ILE A 122 -5.54 -8.74 13.10
N ALA A 123 -4.91 -9.54 13.97
CA ALA A 123 -3.87 -10.47 13.57
C ALA A 123 -4.45 -11.56 12.64
N LEU A 124 -3.64 -11.95 11.67
CA LEU A 124 -3.94 -13.10 10.80
C LEU A 124 -3.73 -14.40 11.59
N PRO A 125 -4.50 -15.45 11.29
CA PRO A 125 -4.40 -16.74 11.99
C PRO A 125 -3.06 -17.44 11.75
N ALA A 126 -2.39 -17.15 10.63
CA ALA A 126 -1.10 -17.71 10.25
C ALA A 126 -0.39 -16.81 9.25
N LEU A 127 0.90 -17.06 9.03
CA LEU A 127 1.66 -16.40 7.98
C LEU A 127 1.10 -16.80 6.59
N PRO A 128 0.65 -15.84 5.77
CA PRO A 128 0.04 -16.14 4.46
C PRO A 128 1.04 -16.77 3.49
N HIS A 129 0.53 -17.43 2.45
CA HIS A 129 1.38 -17.99 1.39
C HIS A 129 2.21 -16.92 0.69
N ALA A 130 1.62 -15.74 0.49
CA ALA A 130 2.27 -14.57 -0.10
C ALA A 130 3.30 -13.88 0.80
N ALA A 131 3.64 -14.42 1.97
CA ALA A 131 4.68 -13.85 2.82
C ALA A 131 6.05 -13.94 2.14
N ASP A 132 6.60 -12.79 1.79
CA ASP A 132 7.86 -12.68 1.04
C ASP A 132 9.07 -13.00 1.90
N TRP A 133 8.96 -12.84 3.22
CA TRP A 133 10.08 -13.05 4.12
C TRP A 133 9.70 -13.95 5.29
N ARG A 134 10.44 -15.07 5.43
CA ARG A 134 10.21 -16.10 6.47
C ARG A 134 11.45 -16.43 7.27
N SER A 135 12.61 -15.97 6.81
CA SER A 135 13.90 -16.30 7.39
C SER A 135 14.54 -15.07 8.04
N CYS A 136 15.34 -15.29 9.07
CA CYS A 136 16.07 -14.24 9.76
C CYS A 136 17.10 -13.58 8.82
N PRO A 137 17.05 -12.25 8.60
CA PRO A 137 17.99 -11.56 7.72
C PRO A 137 19.44 -11.64 8.22
N ARG A 138 19.67 -11.98 9.51
CA ARG A 138 21.02 -12.09 10.08
C ARG A 138 21.64 -13.48 9.95
N CYS A 139 20.88 -14.54 10.22
CA CYS A 139 21.42 -15.89 10.31
C CYS A 139 20.74 -16.93 9.44
N GLY A 140 19.70 -16.56 8.68
CA GLY A 140 18.97 -17.45 7.79
C GLY A 140 18.00 -18.42 8.49
N ALA A 141 17.99 -18.50 9.83
CA ALA A 141 17.08 -19.38 10.55
C ALA A 141 15.61 -18.90 10.42
N PRO A 142 14.62 -19.77 10.62
CA PRO A 142 13.22 -19.37 10.56
C PRO A 142 12.87 -18.25 11.57
N LEU A 143 11.99 -17.34 11.15
CA LEU A 143 11.35 -16.39 12.05
C LEU A 143 10.12 -17.03 12.68
N ALA A 144 9.95 -16.92 13.99
CA ALA A 144 8.73 -17.23 14.70
C ALA A 144 7.93 -15.95 14.89
N TYR A 145 6.69 -15.95 14.40
CA TYR A 145 5.77 -14.82 14.53
C TYR A 145 4.83 -15.04 15.71
N GLU A 146 4.75 -14.07 16.59
CA GLU A 146 3.77 -14.01 17.68
C GLU A 146 2.44 -13.45 17.15
N GLN A 147 2.52 -12.50 16.22
CA GLN A 147 1.39 -11.89 15.54
C GLN A 147 1.81 -11.56 14.11
N VAL A 148 0.92 -11.79 13.16
CA VAL A 148 1.08 -11.38 11.75
C VAL A 148 -0.08 -10.47 11.40
N PHE A 149 0.18 -9.33 10.78
CA PHE A 149 -0.87 -8.37 10.46
C PHE A 149 -1.13 -8.23 8.96
N LEU A 150 -0.05 -8.24 8.16
CA LEU A 150 -0.12 -8.03 6.72
C LEU A 150 1.09 -8.68 6.04
N GLY A 151 0.89 -9.64 5.14
CA GLY A 151 1.98 -10.35 4.48
C GLY A 151 2.96 -10.94 5.49
N HIS A 152 4.21 -10.47 5.51
CA HIS A 152 5.23 -10.84 6.50
C HIS A 152 5.42 -9.79 7.61
N LEU A 153 4.58 -8.75 7.65
CA LEU A 153 4.66 -7.73 8.69
C LEU A 153 4.02 -8.23 9.99
N GLY A 154 4.74 -8.05 11.11
CA GLY A 154 4.22 -8.48 12.41
C GLY A 154 5.22 -8.45 13.56
N ALA A 155 4.82 -9.05 14.68
CA ALA A 155 5.68 -9.27 15.83
C ALA A 155 6.43 -10.60 15.65
N TYR A 156 7.72 -10.53 15.44
CA TYR A 156 8.57 -11.69 15.14
C TYR A 156 9.80 -11.75 16.03
N ARG A 157 10.38 -12.95 16.10
CA ARG A 157 11.71 -13.22 16.67
C ARG A 157 12.40 -14.35 15.92
N CYS A 158 13.72 -14.30 15.86
CA CYS A 158 14.49 -15.40 15.29
C CYS A 158 14.49 -16.61 16.23
N THR A 159 14.44 -17.81 15.65
CA THR A 159 14.50 -19.07 16.42
C THR A 159 15.92 -19.45 16.86
N ALA A 160 16.96 -18.82 16.28
CA ALA A 160 18.36 -19.22 16.50
C ALA A 160 19.30 -18.09 16.95
N CYS A 161 18.92 -16.82 16.79
CA CYS A 161 19.74 -15.69 17.24
C CYS A 161 18.90 -14.62 17.94
N PRO A 162 19.50 -13.60 18.59
CA PRO A 162 18.76 -12.57 19.33
C PRO A 162 17.95 -11.59 18.47
N PHE A 163 17.92 -11.75 17.15
CA PHE A 163 17.18 -10.87 16.26
C PHE A 163 15.67 -10.98 16.50
N ALA A 164 15.02 -9.84 16.76
CA ALA A 164 13.59 -9.74 16.98
C ALA A 164 13.08 -8.36 16.51
N ARG A 165 11.78 -8.21 16.42
CA ARG A 165 11.15 -6.92 16.20
C ARG A 165 11.63 -5.90 17.25
N PRO A 166 12.16 -4.75 16.84
CA PRO A 166 12.59 -3.72 17.79
C PRO A 166 11.37 -3.14 18.54
N PRO A 167 11.58 -2.52 19.70
CA PRO A 167 10.53 -1.76 20.39
C PRO A 167 9.93 -0.71 19.48
N LEU A 168 8.63 -0.47 19.63
CA LEU A 168 7.90 0.52 18.83
C LEU A 168 7.94 1.90 19.51
N THR A 169 8.35 2.92 18.77
CA THR A 169 8.22 4.33 19.20
C THR A 169 6.77 4.77 19.11
N VAL A 170 6.06 4.33 18.04
CA VAL A 170 4.61 4.54 17.88
C VAL A 170 3.96 3.18 17.65
N ALA A 171 3.14 2.74 18.61
CA ALA A 171 2.47 1.45 18.58
C ALA A 171 0.97 1.61 18.34
N GLY A 172 0.45 1.06 17.24
CA GLY A 172 -0.99 0.98 16.96
C GLY A 172 -1.64 -0.15 17.78
N ARG A 173 -2.32 0.17 18.87
CA ARG A 173 -2.87 -0.79 19.84
C ARG A 173 -4.31 -1.20 19.57
N CYS A 174 -5.05 -0.37 18.83
CA CYS A 174 -6.43 -0.66 18.47
C CYS A 174 -6.71 -0.13 17.08
N VAL A 175 -7.09 -1.03 16.17
CA VAL A 175 -7.46 -0.69 14.79
C VAL A 175 -8.91 -1.08 14.57
N ARG A 176 -9.74 -0.11 14.21
CA ARG A 176 -11.17 -0.32 13.96
C ARG A 176 -11.59 0.34 12.66
N THR A 177 -12.55 -0.25 11.98
CA THR A 177 -13.28 0.40 10.89
C THR A 177 -14.72 0.56 11.31
N GLU A 178 -15.14 1.80 11.57
CA GLU A 178 -16.47 2.14 12.02
C GLU A 178 -17.09 3.17 11.07
N HIS A 179 -18.30 2.92 10.59
CA HIS A 179 -19.01 3.82 9.65
C HIS A 179 -18.20 4.22 8.40
N GLY A 180 -17.30 3.32 7.93
CA GLY A 180 -16.43 3.57 6.78
C GLY A 180 -15.21 4.45 7.07
N LEU A 181 -14.91 4.71 8.35
CA LEU A 181 -13.70 5.39 8.80
C LEU A 181 -12.77 4.42 9.50
N LEU A 182 -11.48 4.53 9.22
CA LEU A 182 -10.42 3.87 9.96
C LEU A 182 -10.12 4.69 11.21
N ALA A 183 -10.15 4.07 12.37
CA ALA A 183 -9.67 4.62 13.63
C ALA A 183 -8.49 3.77 14.13
N VAL A 184 -7.37 4.44 14.44
CA VAL A 184 -6.18 3.83 15.02
C VAL A 184 -5.90 4.52 16.35
N GLU A 185 -6.04 3.79 17.45
CA GLU A 185 -5.54 4.22 18.75
C GLU A 185 -4.09 3.78 18.85
N ALA A 186 -3.19 4.73 18.99
CA ALA A 186 -1.76 4.49 19.08
C ALA A 186 -1.18 5.09 20.35
N VAL A 187 -0.01 4.62 20.76
CA VAL A 187 0.74 5.14 21.91
C VAL A 187 2.14 5.52 21.46
N SER A 188 2.58 6.70 21.87
CA SER A 188 3.96 7.19 21.71
C SER A 188 4.41 7.84 23.02
N ASP A 189 5.50 7.38 23.62
CA ASP A 189 6.05 7.90 24.89
C ASP A 189 4.96 8.11 25.97
N GLU A 190 4.14 7.05 26.18
CA GLU A 190 3.00 7.07 27.14
C GLU A 190 1.84 8.01 26.76
N ARG A 191 1.93 8.72 25.65
CA ARG A 191 0.83 9.55 25.14
C ARG A 191 -0.08 8.75 24.24
N GLU A 192 -1.37 8.85 24.49
CA GLU A 192 -2.38 8.25 23.62
C GLU A 192 -2.66 9.16 22.41
N LEU A 193 -2.75 8.56 21.24
CA LEU A 193 -3.07 9.19 19.98
C LEU A 193 -4.33 8.55 19.42
N VAL A 194 -5.32 9.35 19.04
CA VAL A 194 -6.50 8.88 18.30
C VAL A 194 -6.41 9.42 16.87
N LEU A 195 -6.15 8.55 15.93
CA LEU A 195 -5.90 8.87 14.53
C LEU A 195 -7.07 8.36 13.69
N GLN A 196 -7.66 9.22 12.88
CA GLN A 196 -8.79 8.86 12.02
C GLN A 196 -8.46 9.13 10.56
N SER A 197 -8.90 8.24 9.67
CA SER A 197 -8.74 8.37 8.22
C SER A 197 -9.97 7.86 7.49
N GLN A 198 -10.28 8.45 6.35
CA GLN A 198 -11.32 7.95 5.43
C GLN A 198 -10.88 6.70 4.65
N LEU A 199 -9.58 6.40 4.67
CA LEU A 199 -8.98 5.23 4.01
C LEU A 199 -8.99 4.05 4.96
N THR A 200 -9.71 2.99 4.65
CA THR A 200 -9.86 1.79 5.50
C THR A 200 -8.85 0.69 5.14
N GLY A 201 -8.81 -0.37 5.94
CA GLY A 201 -7.91 -1.51 5.74
C GLY A 201 -6.62 -1.43 6.56
N VAL A 202 -6.06 -2.61 6.86
CA VAL A 202 -4.85 -2.73 7.72
C VAL A 202 -3.64 -2.03 7.11
N TYR A 203 -3.47 -2.11 5.79
CA TYR A 203 -2.39 -1.41 5.10
C TYR A 203 -2.46 0.12 5.29
N ASN A 204 -3.68 0.70 5.39
CA ASN A 204 -3.83 2.11 5.69
C ASN A 204 -3.60 2.43 7.18
N ALA A 205 -3.80 1.49 8.09
CA ALA A 205 -3.36 1.65 9.47
C ALA A 205 -1.83 1.81 9.55
N TYR A 206 -1.06 1.04 8.79
CA TYR A 206 0.40 1.24 8.66
C TYR A 206 0.74 2.61 8.07
N ASN A 207 0.05 3.04 7.01
CA ASN A 207 0.26 4.37 6.41
C ASN A 207 -0.03 5.51 7.40
N VAL A 208 -1.10 5.38 8.19
CA VAL A 208 -1.47 6.34 9.26
C VAL A 208 -0.38 6.37 10.33
N LEU A 209 0.11 5.21 10.78
CA LEU A 209 1.20 5.14 11.79
C LEU A 209 2.51 5.72 11.25
N ALA A 210 2.86 5.44 9.99
CA ALA A 210 4.04 6.01 9.35
C ALA A 210 3.98 7.54 9.29
N ALA A 211 2.83 8.08 8.83
CA ALA A 211 2.60 9.52 8.78
C ALA A 211 2.63 10.16 10.18
N ALA A 212 2.03 9.50 11.17
CA ALA A 212 2.05 9.94 12.56
C ALA A 212 3.47 9.97 13.11
N THR A 213 4.22 8.91 12.93
CA THR A 213 5.60 8.80 13.41
C THR A 213 6.51 9.85 12.77
N ALA A 214 6.38 10.03 11.44
CA ALA A 214 7.14 11.06 10.72
C ALA A 214 6.80 12.48 11.19
N SER A 215 5.52 12.75 11.42
CA SER A 215 5.06 14.06 11.91
C SER A 215 5.57 14.36 13.32
N LEU A 216 5.49 13.38 14.23
CA LEU A 216 6.02 13.50 15.59
C LEU A 216 7.55 13.68 15.59
N ALA A 217 8.28 12.91 14.76
CA ALA A 217 9.73 13.06 14.60
C ALA A 217 10.13 14.44 14.06
N LEU A 218 9.26 15.12 13.31
CA LEU A 218 9.44 16.50 12.85
C LEU A 218 8.95 17.54 13.86
N GLY A 219 8.41 17.12 15.02
CA GLY A 219 7.97 18.00 16.09
C GLY A 219 6.55 18.59 15.93
N LEU A 220 5.71 17.98 15.07
CA LEU A 220 4.30 18.41 14.97
C LEU A 220 3.53 17.97 16.23
N ALA A 221 2.57 18.82 16.62
CA ALA A 221 1.68 18.49 17.73
C ALA A 221 0.64 17.42 17.32
N PRO A 222 0.22 16.52 18.25
CA PRO A 222 -0.75 15.47 17.97
C PRO A 222 -2.07 15.98 17.37
N GLU A 223 -2.52 17.16 17.78
CA GLU A 223 -3.77 17.77 17.29
C GLU A 223 -3.67 18.18 15.81
N GLN A 224 -2.51 18.68 15.38
CA GLN A 224 -2.23 19.03 13.98
C GLN A 224 -2.21 17.77 13.10
N LEU A 225 -1.63 16.70 13.61
CA LEU A 225 -1.59 15.39 12.96
C LEU A 225 -3.00 14.83 12.78
N ALA A 226 -3.81 14.80 13.85
CA ALA A 226 -5.17 14.27 13.80
C ALA A 226 -6.04 15.05 12.79
N ALA A 227 -5.94 16.38 12.79
CA ALA A 227 -6.66 17.23 11.84
C ALA A 227 -6.21 16.97 10.38
N GLY A 228 -4.90 16.79 10.16
CA GLY A 228 -4.36 16.49 8.83
C GLY A 228 -4.86 15.14 8.28
N LEU A 229 -4.84 14.09 9.10
CA LEU A 229 -5.29 12.74 8.71
C LEU A 229 -6.79 12.68 8.40
N ALA A 230 -7.63 13.38 9.16
CA ALA A 230 -9.08 13.44 8.93
C ALA A 230 -9.44 14.05 7.56
N GLY A 231 -8.57 14.92 7.02
CA GLY A 231 -8.75 15.56 5.72
C GLY A 231 -8.26 14.74 4.51
N VAL A 232 -7.61 13.60 4.73
CA VAL A 232 -7.07 12.77 3.64
C VAL A 232 -8.20 12.04 2.93
N THR A 233 -8.29 12.24 1.61
CA THR A 233 -9.25 11.55 0.73
C THR A 233 -8.57 10.46 -0.09
N ALA A 234 -9.37 9.53 -0.61
CA ALA A 234 -8.87 8.45 -1.46
C ALA A 234 -8.14 9.00 -2.69
N ALA A 235 -6.89 8.56 -2.87
CA ALA A 235 -6.12 8.81 -4.07
C ALA A 235 -6.46 7.76 -5.14
N PHE A 236 -5.99 7.98 -6.37
CA PHE A 236 -6.11 7.12 -7.54
C PHE A 236 -6.12 5.61 -7.23
N GLY A 237 -7.27 4.95 -7.51
CA GLY A 237 -7.41 3.51 -7.37
C GLY A 237 -7.29 2.94 -5.95
N ARG A 238 -7.24 3.79 -4.93
CA ARG A 238 -7.16 3.36 -3.52
C ARG A 238 -8.50 3.59 -2.84
N GLN A 239 -9.45 2.64 -3.00
CA GLN A 239 -10.83 2.73 -2.50
C GLN A 239 -11.63 3.90 -3.11
N GLU A 240 -11.36 4.20 -4.37
CA GLU A 240 -12.10 5.24 -5.10
C GLU A 240 -13.53 4.76 -5.36
N ARG A 241 -14.51 5.54 -4.97
CA ARG A 241 -15.93 5.26 -5.20
C ARG A 241 -16.44 6.05 -6.38
N VAL A 242 -17.13 5.36 -7.29
CA VAL A 242 -17.73 5.93 -8.50
C VAL A 242 -19.19 5.53 -8.59
N GLU A 243 -20.06 6.51 -8.80
CA GLU A 243 -21.46 6.26 -9.09
C GLU A 243 -21.64 5.96 -10.57
N LEU A 244 -22.12 4.76 -10.90
CA LEU A 244 -22.28 4.29 -12.27
C LEU A 244 -23.67 3.68 -12.47
N ALA A 245 -24.50 4.33 -13.27
CA ALA A 245 -25.87 3.91 -13.57
C ALA A 245 -26.70 3.59 -12.30
N GLY A 246 -26.59 4.43 -11.25
CA GLY A 246 -27.31 4.27 -9.97
C GLY A 246 -26.78 3.13 -9.08
N ARG A 247 -25.50 2.78 -9.24
CA ARG A 247 -24.78 1.78 -8.43
C ARG A 247 -23.46 2.36 -7.96
N THR A 248 -23.04 2.04 -6.74
CA THR A 248 -21.76 2.48 -6.20
C THR A 248 -20.69 1.44 -6.47
N VAL A 249 -19.71 1.75 -7.30
CA VAL A 249 -18.57 0.88 -7.63
C VAL A 249 -17.33 1.36 -6.90
N THR A 250 -16.70 0.48 -6.14
CA THR A 250 -15.43 0.78 -5.45
C THR A 250 -14.27 0.17 -6.21
N LEU A 251 -13.30 1.03 -6.59
CA LEU A 251 -12.12 0.64 -7.36
C LEU A 251 -10.92 0.38 -6.44
N LEU A 252 -10.26 -0.75 -6.63
CA LEU A 252 -9.07 -1.18 -5.89
C LEU A 252 -7.95 -1.55 -6.87
N LEU A 253 -6.79 -0.91 -6.72
CA LEU A 253 -5.57 -1.30 -7.43
C LEU A 253 -4.99 -2.56 -6.78
N VAL A 254 -4.72 -3.58 -7.59
CA VAL A 254 -4.02 -4.81 -7.21
C VAL A 254 -2.85 -5.03 -8.18
N LYS A 255 -1.63 -5.17 -7.67
CA LYS A 255 -0.44 -5.29 -8.51
C LYS A 255 0.58 -6.33 -8.01
N ASN A 256 0.32 -6.91 -6.84
CA ASN A 256 1.13 -7.97 -6.24
C ASN A 256 0.26 -8.83 -5.31
N PRO A 257 0.74 -10.02 -4.87
CA PRO A 257 -0.04 -10.93 -4.05
C PRO A 257 -0.51 -10.31 -2.73
N THR A 258 0.36 -9.61 -2.03
CA THR A 258 0.02 -8.99 -0.72
C THR A 258 -1.07 -7.93 -0.86
N GLY A 259 -0.96 -7.04 -1.84
CA GLY A 259 -1.98 -6.03 -2.10
C GLY A 259 -3.32 -6.63 -2.52
N PHE A 260 -3.30 -7.74 -3.27
CA PHE A 260 -4.52 -8.44 -3.65
C PHE A 260 -5.18 -9.11 -2.44
N ASN A 261 -4.39 -9.79 -1.59
CA ASN A 261 -4.90 -10.41 -0.36
C ASN A 261 -5.54 -9.38 0.57
N GLU A 262 -4.96 -8.20 0.69
CA GLU A 262 -5.55 -7.12 1.49
C GLU A 262 -6.83 -6.55 0.86
N ALA A 263 -6.92 -6.48 -0.46
CA ALA A 263 -8.17 -6.12 -1.14
C ALA A 263 -9.26 -7.16 -0.86
N ILE A 264 -8.93 -8.45 -0.92
CA ILE A 264 -9.86 -9.55 -0.57
C ILE A 264 -10.27 -9.45 0.90
N ARG A 265 -9.33 -9.20 1.81
CA ARG A 265 -9.60 -9.02 3.23
C ARG A 265 -10.55 -7.84 3.49
N LEU A 266 -10.36 -6.73 2.78
CA LEU A 266 -11.26 -5.58 2.86
C LEU A 266 -12.67 -5.94 2.40
N ILE A 267 -12.80 -6.66 1.27
CA ILE A 267 -14.08 -7.11 0.72
C ILE A 267 -14.75 -8.08 1.70
N ALA A 268 -13.99 -9.03 2.26
CA ALA A 268 -14.50 -10.01 3.23
C ALA A 268 -14.98 -9.36 4.53
N GLY A 269 -14.39 -8.24 4.93
CA GLY A 269 -14.81 -7.45 6.09
C GLY A 269 -15.99 -6.51 5.85
N ALA A 270 -16.52 -6.43 4.61
CA ALA A 270 -17.66 -5.58 4.30
C ALA A 270 -18.94 -6.09 4.98
N ALA A 271 -19.82 -5.17 5.41
CA ALA A 271 -21.02 -5.49 6.15
C ALA A 271 -22.00 -6.41 5.38
N GLN A 272 -21.94 -6.37 4.04
CA GLN A 272 -22.73 -7.25 3.16
C GLN A 272 -21.88 -7.71 1.97
N PRO A 273 -22.02 -8.98 1.56
CA PRO A 273 -21.38 -9.47 0.34
C PRO A 273 -21.82 -8.67 -0.88
N GLN A 274 -20.87 -8.26 -1.68
CA GLN A 274 -21.11 -7.52 -2.93
C GLN A 274 -20.40 -8.20 -4.09
N PRO A 275 -20.96 -8.16 -5.32
CA PRO A 275 -20.31 -8.68 -6.51
C PRO A 275 -18.92 -8.10 -6.74
N VAL A 276 -18.01 -8.93 -7.26
CA VAL A 276 -16.60 -8.58 -7.52
C VAL A 276 -16.29 -8.75 -9.00
N LEU A 277 -15.67 -7.75 -9.61
CA LEU A 277 -15.07 -7.81 -10.94
C LEU A 277 -13.55 -7.72 -10.82
N ILE A 278 -12.84 -8.70 -11.35
CA ILE A 278 -11.37 -8.74 -11.35
C ILE A 278 -10.87 -8.49 -12.77
N LEU A 279 -10.10 -7.42 -12.95
CA LEU A 279 -9.56 -6.97 -14.22
C LEU A 279 -8.04 -7.13 -14.27
N ILE A 280 -7.54 -8.09 -15.02
CA ILE A 280 -6.10 -8.37 -15.11
C ILE A 280 -5.57 -8.05 -16.48
N ASN A 281 -4.61 -7.13 -16.55
CA ASN A 281 -3.78 -6.87 -17.71
C ASN A 281 -2.32 -7.24 -17.39
N ASP A 282 -1.49 -7.37 -18.44
CA ASP A 282 -0.07 -7.70 -18.38
C ASP A 282 0.75 -6.79 -19.31
N LEU A 283 0.39 -5.52 -19.39
CA LEU A 283 1.17 -4.55 -20.15
C LEU A 283 2.47 -4.19 -19.39
N ASP A 284 3.41 -3.52 -20.07
CA ASP A 284 4.74 -3.23 -19.51
C ASP A 284 4.72 -2.58 -18.11
N ALA A 285 3.71 -1.75 -17.83
CA ALA A 285 3.58 -1.11 -16.53
C ALA A 285 2.94 -2.01 -15.45
N ASP A 286 2.34 -3.15 -15.84
CA ASP A 286 1.83 -4.15 -14.88
C ASP A 286 2.88 -5.22 -14.55
N GLY A 287 3.90 -5.37 -15.40
CA GLY A 287 4.73 -6.56 -15.50
C GLY A 287 4.11 -7.62 -16.40
N ARG A 288 4.95 -8.31 -17.18
CA ARG A 288 4.50 -9.36 -18.11
C ARG A 288 4.21 -10.70 -17.44
N ASP A 289 4.85 -10.93 -16.30
CA ASP A 289 4.65 -12.15 -15.51
C ASP A 289 3.41 -12.01 -14.63
N VAL A 290 2.40 -12.84 -14.91
CA VAL A 290 1.18 -12.93 -14.09
C VAL A 290 1.16 -14.16 -13.18
N SER A 291 2.28 -14.89 -13.05
CA SER A 291 2.38 -16.07 -12.18
C SER A 291 2.12 -15.75 -10.71
N TRP A 292 2.35 -14.51 -10.29
CA TRP A 292 2.05 -14.03 -8.95
C TRP A 292 0.57 -14.20 -8.54
N LEU A 293 -0.36 -14.35 -9.50
CA LEU A 293 -1.76 -14.66 -9.21
C LEU A 293 -1.93 -15.98 -8.47
N TRP A 294 -0.97 -16.91 -8.59
CA TRP A 294 -0.99 -18.20 -7.90
C TRP A 294 -0.60 -18.09 -6.42
N ASP A 295 0.03 -16.99 -6.01
CA ASP A 295 0.36 -16.68 -4.63
C ASP A 295 -0.77 -15.94 -3.89
N VAL A 296 -1.86 -15.58 -4.60
CA VAL A 296 -3.02 -14.90 -4.00
C VAL A 296 -3.95 -15.91 -3.30
N ASP A 297 -4.32 -15.63 -2.06
CA ASP A 297 -5.28 -16.40 -1.28
C ASP A 297 -6.72 -15.99 -1.68
N LEU A 298 -7.30 -16.67 -2.68
CA LEU A 298 -8.64 -16.37 -3.21
C LEU A 298 -9.77 -17.05 -2.43
N GLU A 299 -9.46 -18.04 -1.62
CA GLU A 299 -10.39 -18.88 -0.88
C GLU A 299 -11.40 -18.06 -0.01
N PRO A 300 -11.01 -16.92 0.60
CA PRO A 300 -11.98 -16.09 1.32
C PRO A 300 -13.11 -15.53 0.45
N LEU A 301 -12.90 -15.34 -0.86
CA LEU A 301 -13.97 -14.92 -1.77
C LEU A 301 -15.05 -15.99 -1.96
N GLN A 302 -14.69 -17.28 -1.87
CA GLN A 302 -15.66 -18.38 -1.91
C GLN A 302 -16.65 -18.29 -0.76
N ALA A 303 -16.17 -17.96 0.44
CA ALA A 303 -17.00 -17.87 1.65
C ALA A 303 -18.03 -16.72 1.58
N LEU A 304 -17.80 -15.70 0.74
CA LEU A 304 -18.68 -14.53 0.64
C LEU A 304 -20.00 -14.83 -0.10
N SER A 305 -20.09 -15.93 -0.84
CA SER A 305 -21.26 -16.25 -1.68
C SER A 305 -21.66 -15.12 -2.67
N ALA A 306 -20.74 -14.21 -2.95
CA ALA A 306 -20.94 -13.12 -3.91
C ALA A 306 -20.42 -13.54 -5.28
N PRO A 307 -21.10 -13.16 -6.40
CA PRO A 307 -20.63 -13.49 -7.74
C PRO A 307 -19.30 -12.79 -8.04
N VAL A 308 -18.32 -13.57 -8.52
CA VAL A 308 -17.02 -13.08 -8.98
C VAL A 308 -16.96 -13.20 -10.50
N SER A 309 -16.61 -12.11 -11.17
CA SER A 309 -16.43 -12.05 -12.63
C SER A 309 -15.00 -11.64 -12.98
N THR A 310 -14.53 -12.03 -14.15
CA THR A 310 -13.20 -11.69 -14.65
C THR A 310 -13.25 -10.90 -15.94
N GLY A 311 -12.22 -10.07 -16.18
CA GLY A 311 -12.06 -9.29 -17.39
C GLY A 311 -10.61 -8.85 -17.61
N GLY A 312 -10.37 -8.11 -18.69
CA GLY A 312 -9.03 -7.69 -19.09
C GLY A 312 -8.33 -8.70 -19.99
N ILE A 313 -7.06 -8.46 -20.29
CA ILE A 313 -6.24 -9.27 -21.22
C ILE A 313 -6.08 -10.70 -20.69
N ARG A 314 -5.88 -10.84 -19.37
CA ARG A 314 -5.62 -12.11 -18.66
C ARG A 314 -6.86 -12.65 -17.93
N SER A 315 -8.04 -12.37 -18.48
CA SER A 315 -9.30 -12.83 -17.89
C SER A 315 -9.40 -14.35 -17.79
N ALA A 316 -8.81 -15.09 -18.73
CA ALA A 316 -8.82 -16.55 -18.78
C ALA A 316 -7.93 -17.15 -17.69
N GLU A 317 -6.73 -16.61 -17.50
CA GLU A 317 -5.80 -17.02 -16.44
C GLU A 317 -6.40 -16.76 -15.05
N MET A 318 -7.04 -15.59 -14.88
CA MET A 318 -7.71 -15.27 -13.62
C MET A 318 -8.93 -16.20 -13.38
N ALA A 319 -9.70 -16.52 -14.41
CA ALA A 319 -10.80 -17.48 -14.32
C ALA A 319 -10.30 -18.88 -13.94
N LEU A 320 -9.18 -19.31 -14.51
CA LEU A 320 -8.52 -20.57 -14.17
C LEU A 320 -8.09 -20.57 -12.69
N ARG A 321 -7.44 -19.50 -12.23
CA ARG A 321 -7.00 -19.38 -10.82
C ARG A 321 -8.18 -19.39 -9.86
N LEU A 322 -9.32 -18.74 -10.19
CA LEU A 322 -10.56 -18.83 -9.42
C LEU A 322 -11.10 -20.25 -9.35
N ALA A 323 -11.10 -20.97 -10.47
CA ALA A 323 -11.55 -22.36 -10.51
C ALA A 323 -10.72 -23.26 -9.58
N TYR A 324 -9.40 -23.06 -9.48
CA TYR A 324 -8.53 -23.77 -8.54
C TYR A 324 -8.81 -23.40 -7.06
N ALA A 325 -9.36 -22.20 -6.81
CA ALA A 325 -9.85 -21.81 -5.47
C ALA A 325 -11.31 -22.30 -5.22
N GLY A 326 -11.87 -23.10 -6.10
CA GLY A 326 -13.26 -23.60 -5.97
C GLY A 326 -14.34 -22.55 -6.29
N ILE A 327 -13.98 -21.47 -7.01
CA ILE A 327 -14.88 -20.39 -7.38
C ILE A 327 -15.16 -20.48 -8.89
N ALA A 328 -16.41 -20.74 -9.27
CA ALA A 328 -16.83 -20.65 -10.66
C ALA A 328 -17.06 -19.17 -11.02
N PRO A 329 -16.34 -18.59 -12.00
CA PRO A 329 -16.60 -17.22 -12.44
C PRO A 329 -18.04 -17.07 -12.92
N ALA A 330 -18.75 -16.03 -12.43
CA ALA A 330 -20.10 -15.74 -12.88
C ALA A 330 -20.13 -15.31 -14.36
N HIS A 331 -19.13 -14.50 -14.74
CA HIS A 331 -18.91 -14.07 -16.12
C HIS A 331 -17.42 -13.90 -16.39
N GLN A 332 -17.04 -14.12 -17.65
CA GLN A 332 -15.71 -13.82 -18.18
C GLN A 332 -15.84 -12.88 -19.37
N PHE A 333 -15.25 -11.70 -19.29
CA PHE A 333 -15.36 -10.66 -20.28
C PHE A 333 -14.03 -10.43 -21.01
N ALA A 334 -14.10 -10.12 -22.29
CA ALA A 334 -12.95 -9.66 -23.05
C ALA A 334 -12.80 -8.14 -22.92
N GLY A 335 -11.59 -7.67 -22.48
CA GLY A 335 -11.27 -6.25 -22.34
C GLY A 335 -11.92 -5.59 -21.12
N VAL A 336 -11.43 -4.40 -20.80
CA VAL A 336 -11.79 -3.68 -19.57
C VAL A 336 -13.11 -2.93 -19.69
N ALA A 337 -13.27 -2.13 -20.76
CA ALA A 337 -14.47 -1.30 -20.94
C ALA A 337 -15.75 -2.15 -21.09
N THR A 338 -15.70 -3.21 -21.92
CA THR A 338 -16.81 -4.14 -22.10
C THR A 338 -17.14 -4.88 -20.81
N ALA A 339 -16.09 -5.27 -20.04
CA ALA A 339 -16.26 -5.93 -18.75
C ALA A 339 -17.05 -5.05 -17.77
N LEU A 340 -16.67 -3.77 -17.66
CA LEU A 340 -17.36 -2.83 -16.77
C LEU A 340 -18.83 -2.69 -17.12
N ASP A 341 -19.14 -2.43 -18.39
CA ASP A 341 -20.52 -2.18 -18.83
C ASP A 341 -21.41 -3.39 -18.56
N ARG A 342 -20.97 -4.55 -19.04
CA ARG A 342 -21.74 -5.78 -18.88
C ARG A 342 -21.88 -6.21 -17.43
N TRP A 343 -20.83 -6.03 -16.64
CA TRP A 343 -20.87 -6.39 -15.23
C TRP A 343 -21.80 -5.46 -14.44
N VAL A 344 -21.76 -4.15 -14.68
CA VAL A 344 -22.65 -3.18 -14.03
C VAL A 344 -24.13 -3.47 -14.34
N GLU A 345 -24.46 -3.94 -15.56
CA GLU A 345 -25.81 -4.37 -15.91
C GLU A 345 -26.30 -5.55 -15.07
N THR A 346 -25.39 -6.41 -14.55
CA THR A 346 -25.75 -7.53 -13.69
C THR A 346 -26.04 -7.11 -12.24
N LEU A 347 -25.63 -5.90 -11.83
CA LEU A 347 -25.82 -5.41 -10.48
C LEU A 347 -27.25 -4.89 -10.29
N PRO A 348 -27.93 -5.20 -9.17
CA PRO A 348 -29.22 -4.58 -8.86
C PRO A 348 -29.10 -3.05 -8.75
N PRO A 349 -30.11 -2.28 -9.16
CA PRO A 349 -30.14 -0.84 -8.93
C PRO A 349 -30.02 -0.50 -7.44
N GLY A 350 -29.21 0.53 -7.10
CA GLY A 350 -28.96 0.93 -5.72
C GLY A 350 -27.99 0.03 -4.95
N SER A 351 -27.46 -1.04 -5.58
CA SER A 351 -26.46 -1.91 -4.96
C SER A 351 -25.04 -1.37 -5.15
N GLY A 352 -24.06 -2.00 -4.47
CA GLY A 352 -22.64 -1.76 -4.66
C GLY A 352 -21.91 -2.93 -5.30
N GLY A 353 -20.65 -2.69 -5.67
CA GLY A 353 -19.76 -3.73 -6.15
C GLY A 353 -18.29 -3.29 -6.10
N TRP A 354 -17.40 -4.28 -6.17
CA TRP A 354 -15.96 -4.08 -6.10
C TRP A 354 -15.29 -4.37 -7.43
N VAL A 355 -14.39 -3.51 -7.86
CA VAL A 355 -13.54 -3.73 -9.02
C VAL A 355 -12.08 -3.78 -8.55
N LEU A 356 -11.45 -4.93 -8.70
CA LEU A 356 -10.03 -5.13 -8.46
C LEU A 356 -9.32 -5.09 -9.81
N ALA A 357 -8.39 -4.18 -10.00
CA ALA A 357 -7.77 -3.99 -11.30
C ALA A 357 -6.25 -3.84 -11.18
N THR A 358 -5.49 -4.44 -12.12
CA THR A 358 -4.07 -4.13 -12.30
C THR A 358 -3.90 -2.70 -12.81
N TYR A 359 -2.69 -2.17 -12.77
CA TYR A 359 -2.44 -0.76 -13.01
C TYR A 359 -2.95 -0.28 -14.38
N THR A 360 -2.61 -0.98 -15.46
CA THR A 360 -3.05 -0.55 -16.79
C THR A 360 -4.54 -0.80 -17.03
N ALA A 361 -5.11 -1.85 -16.43
CA ALA A 361 -6.55 -2.08 -16.44
C ALA A 361 -7.30 -0.95 -15.72
N LEU A 362 -6.77 -0.48 -14.58
CA LEU A 362 -7.32 0.65 -13.84
C LEU A 362 -7.21 1.97 -14.64
N LEU A 363 -6.08 2.19 -15.31
CA LEU A 363 -5.91 3.36 -16.19
C LEU A 363 -6.92 3.38 -17.34
N GLU A 364 -7.13 2.23 -17.99
CA GLU A 364 -8.11 2.07 -19.06
C GLU A 364 -9.53 2.34 -18.53
N LEU A 365 -9.86 1.74 -17.38
CA LEU A 365 -11.13 1.95 -16.69
C LEU A 365 -11.37 3.43 -16.39
N ARG A 366 -10.39 4.12 -15.84
CA ARG A 366 -10.53 5.55 -15.51
C ARG A 366 -10.63 6.46 -16.72
N ARG A 367 -9.92 6.16 -17.81
CA ARG A 367 -10.10 6.88 -19.07
C ARG A 367 -11.55 6.76 -19.57
N GLU A 368 -12.13 5.57 -19.46
CA GLU A 368 -13.51 5.33 -19.83
C GLU A 368 -14.49 6.09 -18.90
N LEU A 369 -14.27 6.08 -17.60
CA LEU A 369 -15.07 6.83 -16.63
C LEU A 369 -14.95 8.36 -16.84
N ALA A 370 -13.76 8.86 -17.14
CA ALA A 370 -13.55 10.28 -17.45
C ALA A 370 -14.24 10.70 -18.75
N ARG A 371 -14.19 9.85 -19.79
CA ARG A 371 -14.92 10.07 -21.04
C ARG A 371 -16.44 10.18 -20.84
N ARG A 372 -16.98 9.49 -19.82
CA ARG A 372 -18.39 9.55 -19.40
C ARG A 372 -18.70 10.71 -18.44
N GLY A 373 -17.69 11.49 -18.03
CA GLY A 373 -17.86 12.56 -17.06
C GLY A 373 -18.07 12.10 -15.61
N LEU A 374 -17.74 10.83 -15.30
CA LEU A 374 -17.95 10.20 -13.99
C LEU A 374 -16.72 10.23 -13.10
N ALA A 375 -15.55 10.54 -13.64
CA ALA A 375 -14.31 10.72 -12.90
C ALA A 375 -13.52 11.90 -13.46
N ARG A 376 -12.67 12.53 -12.64
CA ARG A 376 -11.73 13.54 -13.12
C ARG A 376 -10.54 12.87 -13.81
N GLU A 377 -9.97 13.55 -14.79
CA GLU A 377 -8.72 13.12 -15.41
C GLU A 377 -7.61 13.11 -14.34
N PHE A 378 -6.85 12.02 -14.28
CA PHE A 378 -5.93 11.74 -13.19
C PHE A 378 -4.77 12.77 -13.07
N TRP A 379 -4.40 13.44 -14.16
CA TRP A 379 -3.39 14.50 -14.17
C TRP A 379 -3.91 15.91 -13.80
N ARG A 380 -5.19 16.03 -13.47
CA ARG A 380 -5.85 17.29 -13.05
C ARG A 380 -6.28 17.29 -11.58
N GLN A 381 -5.71 16.37 -10.78
CA GLN A 381 -5.98 16.29 -9.32
C GLN A 381 -5.03 17.17 -8.52
#